data_b8d85113f6fda3e0ff7c6207cd705b2b
#
_entry.id   b8d85113f6fda3e0ff7c6207cd705b2b
#
_cell.length_a   1.000
_cell.length_b   1.000
_cell.length_c   1.000
_cell.angle_alpha   90.00
_cell.angle_beta   90.00
_cell.angle_gamma   90.00
#
_symmetry.space_group_name_H-M   'P 1'
#
loop_
_entity.id
_entity.type
_entity.pdbx_description
1 polymer ?
#
loop_
_entity_poly.entity_id
_entity_poly.type
_entity_poly.pdbx_seq_one_letter_code
_entity_poly.pdbx_strand_id
1 'polypeptide(L)'
;FQKVLKYIFSMLLLCSNLSFTETSNPNKTWYGDPNLQGIWTNATLTTLERPKHFKTLEVNEEEARSAANKASADTFAYDNQYLKGETPKAGRDVGGYNTAWMDPGEELFQLFGKYRTSIIAYPKNGKVPWDREKANKFFQQRRKDRSKRRDHPELRGVGERCVVGFGSSGGPPMMNVLYNNHYQIVQSP
;
A
#
# COMPACT_ATOMS: atom_id res chain seq x y z
N PHE A 1 -38.16 58.60 -12.50
CA PHE A 1 -37.68 57.72 -11.41
C PHE A 1 -37.79 56.22 -11.82
N GLN A 2 -38.88 55.76 -12.33
CA GLN A 2 -39.09 54.34 -12.71
C GLN A 2 -38.19 53.85 -13.88
N LYS A 3 -37.83 54.70 -14.83
CA LYS A 3 -36.98 54.33 -15.94
C LYS A 3 -35.50 54.15 -15.50
N VAL A 4 -35.00 54.97 -14.61
CA VAL A 4 -33.63 54.88 -14.05
C VAL A 4 -33.50 53.64 -13.17
N LEU A 5 -34.51 53.28 -12.40
CA LEU A 5 -34.50 52.10 -11.56
C LEU A 5 -34.48 50.78 -12.37
N LYS A 6 -35.13 50.74 -13.56
CA LYS A 6 -35.05 49.59 -14.47
C LYS A 6 -33.63 49.37 -15.06
N TYR A 7 -32.92 50.43 -15.38
CA TYR A 7 -31.57 50.33 -15.90
C TYR A 7 -30.57 49.90 -14.83
N ILE A 8 -30.72 50.37 -13.59
CA ILE A 8 -29.89 49.94 -12.46
C ILE A 8 -30.12 48.45 -12.16
N PHE A 9 -31.37 47.96 -12.19
CA PHE A 9 -31.71 46.57 -11.97
C PHE A 9 -31.25 45.65 -13.11
N SER A 10 -31.27 46.12 -14.36
CA SER A 10 -30.73 45.41 -15.54
C SER A 10 -29.22 45.33 -15.52
N MET A 11 -28.52 46.37 -15.02
CA MET A 11 -27.07 46.39 -14.91
C MET A 11 -26.56 45.53 -13.77
N LEU A 12 -27.28 45.39 -12.67
CA LEU A 12 -27.00 44.47 -11.57
C LEU A 12 -27.16 42.99 -11.97
N LEU A 13 -28.10 42.68 -12.86
CA LEU A 13 -28.33 41.33 -13.38
C LEU A 13 -27.24 40.89 -14.41
N LEU A 14 -26.55 41.82 -15.06
CA LEU A 14 -25.45 41.54 -15.97
C LEU A 14 -24.11 41.29 -15.26
N CYS A 15 -23.93 41.76 -14.03
CA CYS A 15 -22.73 41.51 -13.24
C CYS A 15 -22.71 40.14 -12.53
N SER A 16 -23.82 39.41 -12.49
CA SER A 16 -23.91 38.14 -11.75
C SER A 16 -23.47 36.90 -12.52
N ASN A 17 -23.01 37.02 -13.77
CA ASN A 17 -22.60 35.90 -14.59
C ASN A 17 -21.09 35.82 -14.91
N LEU A 18 -20.24 36.54 -14.18
CA LEU A 18 -18.81 36.31 -14.21
C LEU A 18 -18.46 35.24 -13.17
N SER A 19 -19.00 34.03 -13.38
CA SER A 19 -18.40 32.84 -12.78
C SER A 19 -17.07 32.60 -13.49
N PHE A 20 -15.99 33.04 -12.89
CA PHE A 20 -14.65 32.54 -13.21
C PHE A 20 -14.64 31.07 -12.85
N THR A 21 -15.06 30.22 -13.78
CA THR A 21 -14.71 28.80 -13.74
C THR A 21 -13.23 28.73 -14.06
N GLU A 22 -12.40 28.87 -13.06
CA GLU A 22 -11.03 28.41 -13.14
C GLU A 22 -11.12 26.93 -13.48
N THR A 23 -10.78 26.54 -14.71
CA THR A 23 -10.66 25.14 -15.11
C THR A 23 -9.42 24.60 -14.38
N SER A 24 -9.59 24.26 -13.10
CA SER A 24 -8.54 23.60 -12.36
C SER A 24 -8.27 22.25 -13.03
N ASN A 25 -7.07 22.07 -13.55
CA ASN A 25 -6.66 20.76 -14.02
C ASN A 25 -6.59 19.83 -12.80
N PRO A 26 -7.47 18.81 -12.67
CA PRO A 26 -7.53 17.98 -11.47
C PRO A 26 -6.21 17.21 -11.23
N ASN A 27 -5.38 17.09 -12.28
CA ASN A 27 -4.09 16.41 -12.21
C ASN A 27 -2.93 17.32 -11.77
N LYS A 28 -3.19 18.61 -11.54
CA LYS A 28 -2.17 19.57 -11.10
C LYS A 28 -2.63 20.32 -9.86
N THR A 29 -1.69 20.63 -8.99
CA THR A 29 -1.88 21.59 -7.90
C THR A 29 -2.04 22.99 -8.47
N TRP A 30 -2.55 23.93 -7.67
CA TRP A 30 -2.69 25.33 -8.09
C TRP A 30 -1.33 26.01 -8.37
N TYR A 31 -0.22 25.45 -7.83
CA TYR A 31 1.15 25.92 -8.08
C TYR A 31 1.88 25.12 -9.18
N GLY A 32 1.17 24.27 -9.93
CA GLY A 32 1.64 23.66 -11.19
C GLY A 32 2.21 22.25 -11.09
N ASP A 33 2.45 21.72 -9.90
CA ASP A 33 2.98 20.37 -9.68
C ASP A 33 1.91 19.28 -9.88
N PRO A 34 2.30 18.02 -10.13
CA PRO A 34 1.36 16.92 -10.14
C PRO A 34 0.57 16.86 -8.83
N ASN A 35 -0.74 16.78 -8.91
CA ASN A 35 -1.60 16.71 -7.73
C ASN A 35 -1.66 15.29 -7.19
N LEU A 36 -0.98 15.05 -6.10
CA LEU A 36 -0.97 13.78 -5.36
C LEU A 36 -1.78 13.87 -4.06
N GLN A 37 -2.43 15.00 -3.79
CA GLN A 37 -3.21 15.19 -2.57
C GLN A 37 -4.34 14.17 -2.48
N GLY A 38 -4.57 13.66 -1.29
CA GLY A 38 -5.65 12.73 -1.04
C GLY A 38 -5.28 11.61 -0.08
N ILE A 39 -6.19 10.65 0.01
CA ILE A 39 -5.99 9.41 0.76
C ILE A 39 -5.75 8.30 -0.26
N TRP A 40 -4.64 7.63 -0.12
CA TRP A 40 -4.17 6.57 -1.00
C TRP A 40 -4.08 5.27 -0.23
N THR A 41 -4.26 4.14 -0.91
CA THR A 41 -3.96 2.82 -0.37
C THR A 41 -2.96 2.11 -1.27
N ASN A 42 -2.05 1.35 -0.65
CA ASN A 42 -1.18 0.41 -1.35
C ASN A 42 -1.54 -1.05 -1.01
N ALA A 43 -2.71 -1.28 -0.43
CA ALA A 43 -3.22 -2.62 -0.21
C ALA A 43 -3.35 -3.36 -1.54
N THR A 44 -2.71 -4.54 -1.64
CA THR A 44 -2.74 -5.38 -2.84
C THR A 44 -2.27 -6.79 -2.53
N LEU A 45 -2.82 -7.77 -3.23
CA LEU A 45 -2.37 -9.16 -3.18
C LEU A 45 -1.05 -9.40 -3.92
N THR A 46 -0.57 -8.40 -4.68
CA THR A 46 0.72 -8.47 -5.38
C THR A 46 1.88 -8.41 -4.39
N THR A 47 2.64 -9.46 -4.31
CA THR A 47 3.81 -9.56 -3.43
C THR A 47 5.04 -8.92 -4.04
N LEU A 48 6.07 -8.63 -3.22
CA LEU A 48 7.35 -8.11 -3.69
C LEU A 48 7.97 -9.03 -4.74
N GLU A 49 8.15 -10.29 -4.37
CA GLU A 49 8.69 -11.31 -5.26
C GLU A 49 7.55 -12.12 -5.89
N ARG A 50 7.78 -12.60 -7.12
CA ARG A 50 6.80 -13.44 -7.83
C ARG A 50 6.59 -14.77 -7.11
N PRO A 51 5.35 -15.10 -6.71
CA PRO A 51 5.01 -16.41 -6.20
C PRO A 51 5.28 -17.51 -7.23
N LYS A 52 5.62 -18.70 -6.76
CA LYS A 52 6.03 -19.82 -7.63
C LYS A 52 4.94 -20.27 -8.62
N HIS A 53 3.67 -20.06 -8.29
CA HIS A 53 2.56 -20.46 -9.15
C HIS A 53 2.36 -19.53 -10.34
N PHE A 54 2.87 -18.29 -10.29
CA PHE A 54 2.86 -17.38 -11.43
C PHE A 54 4.13 -17.54 -12.27
N LYS A 55 3.99 -17.76 -13.56
CA LYS A 55 5.11 -17.93 -14.51
C LYS A 55 5.55 -16.62 -15.13
N THR A 56 4.63 -15.68 -15.27
CA THR A 56 4.81 -14.39 -15.96
C THR A 56 4.66 -13.21 -15.01
N LEU A 57 5.20 -12.06 -15.39
CA LEU A 57 5.03 -10.82 -14.65
C LEU A 57 3.60 -10.29 -14.73
N GLU A 58 2.98 -10.49 -15.87
CA GLU A 58 1.62 -10.02 -16.18
C GLU A 58 0.70 -11.23 -16.37
N VAL A 59 -0.51 -11.11 -15.89
CA VAL A 59 -1.58 -12.09 -16.05
C VAL A 59 -2.84 -11.41 -16.55
N ASN A 60 -3.72 -12.21 -17.12
CA ASN A 60 -5.04 -11.73 -17.55
C ASN A 60 -6.00 -11.58 -16.35
N GLU A 61 -7.18 -11.03 -16.62
CA GLU A 61 -8.18 -10.78 -15.58
C GLU A 61 -8.69 -12.08 -14.95
N GLU A 62 -8.84 -13.16 -15.71
CA GLU A 62 -9.33 -14.44 -15.21
C GLU A 62 -8.33 -15.05 -14.21
N GLU A 63 -7.05 -15.06 -14.55
CA GLU A 63 -5.98 -15.52 -13.65
C GLU A 63 -5.87 -14.65 -12.40
N ALA A 64 -5.99 -13.31 -12.55
CA ALA A 64 -5.96 -12.37 -11.44
C ALA A 64 -7.15 -12.59 -10.50
N ARG A 65 -8.36 -12.76 -11.04
CA ARG A 65 -9.57 -13.03 -10.27
C ARG A 65 -9.50 -14.39 -9.56
N SER A 66 -8.97 -15.41 -10.22
CA SER A 66 -8.74 -16.71 -9.61
C SER A 66 -7.80 -16.62 -8.40
N ALA A 67 -6.70 -15.84 -8.53
CA ALA A 67 -5.77 -15.62 -7.44
C ALA A 67 -6.42 -14.85 -6.27
N ALA A 68 -7.24 -13.84 -6.56
CA ALA A 68 -7.98 -13.07 -5.57
C ALA A 68 -9.00 -13.95 -4.81
N ASN A 69 -9.78 -14.76 -5.52
CA ASN A 69 -10.73 -15.68 -4.92
C ASN A 69 -10.04 -16.71 -4.02
N LYS A 70 -8.87 -17.21 -4.45
CA LYS A 70 -8.08 -18.13 -3.65
C LYS A 70 -7.57 -17.46 -2.37
N ALA A 71 -7.03 -16.26 -2.46
CA ALA A 71 -6.54 -15.52 -1.29
C ALA A 71 -7.66 -15.25 -0.28
N SER A 72 -8.85 -14.86 -0.76
CA SER A 72 -10.04 -14.67 0.08
C SER A 72 -10.47 -15.98 0.77
N ALA A 73 -10.50 -17.08 0.03
CA ALA A 73 -10.84 -18.38 0.59
C ALA A 73 -9.82 -18.86 1.63
N ASP A 74 -8.52 -18.64 1.38
CA ASP A 74 -7.43 -18.98 2.31
C ASP A 74 -7.55 -18.15 3.61
N THR A 75 -7.87 -16.84 3.50
CA THR A 75 -8.11 -15.98 4.66
C THR A 75 -9.33 -16.43 5.45
N PHE A 76 -10.44 -16.72 4.77
CA PHE A 76 -11.65 -17.20 5.43
C PHE A 76 -11.43 -18.55 6.12
N ALA A 77 -10.69 -19.46 5.49
CA ALA A 77 -10.35 -20.76 6.10
C ALA A 77 -9.46 -20.58 7.34
N TYR A 78 -8.51 -19.63 7.27
CA TYR A 78 -7.64 -19.28 8.40
C TYR A 78 -8.46 -18.71 9.58
N ASP A 79 -9.38 -17.81 9.33
CA ASP A 79 -10.24 -17.22 10.34
C ASP A 79 -11.12 -18.25 11.06
N ASN A 80 -11.63 -19.18 10.29
CA ASN A 80 -12.55 -20.18 10.81
C ASN A 80 -11.88 -21.37 11.49
N GLN A 81 -10.55 -21.54 11.36
CA GLN A 81 -9.87 -22.71 11.94
C GLN A 81 -9.99 -22.80 13.47
N TYR A 82 -10.13 -21.65 14.17
CA TYR A 82 -10.22 -21.59 15.62
C TYR A 82 -11.66 -21.36 16.14
N LEU A 83 -12.61 -21.05 15.27
CA LEU A 83 -14.02 -20.89 15.67
C LEU A 83 -14.65 -22.22 16.17
N LYS A 84 -14.02 -23.35 15.89
CA LYS A 84 -14.45 -24.69 16.33
C LYS A 84 -13.98 -25.09 17.73
N GLY A 85 -13.46 -24.14 18.51
CA GLY A 85 -12.98 -24.38 19.87
C GLY A 85 -11.63 -25.11 19.95
N GLU A 86 -10.88 -25.19 18.87
CA GLU A 86 -9.53 -25.72 18.87
C GLU A 86 -8.57 -24.73 19.53
N THR A 87 -7.84 -25.19 20.52
CA THR A 87 -6.81 -24.37 21.17
C THR A 87 -5.58 -24.28 20.29
N PRO A 88 -5.07 -23.06 20.00
CA PRO A 88 -3.84 -22.89 19.24
C PRO A 88 -2.68 -23.62 19.90
N LYS A 89 -1.86 -24.32 19.14
CA LYS A 89 -0.65 -24.97 19.67
C LYS A 89 0.34 -23.91 20.14
N ALA A 90 0.98 -24.15 21.28
CA ALA A 90 1.99 -23.25 21.83
C ALA A 90 3.04 -22.87 20.77
N GLY A 91 3.32 -21.56 20.63
CA GLY A 91 4.26 -21.01 19.65
C GLY A 91 3.69 -20.82 18.25
N ARG A 92 2.41 -21.11 18.01
CA ARG A 92 1.71 -20.76 16.78
C ARG A 92 0.87 -19.49 16.96
N ASP A 93 0.52 -18.90 15.84
CA ASP A 93 -0.36 -17.75 15.78
C ASP A 93 -1.70 -18.06 16.46
N VAL A 94 -2.25 -17.07 17.13
CA VAL A 94 -3.55 -17.16 17.84
C VAL A 94 -4.76 -17.17 16.90
N GLY A 95 -4.53 -17.30 15.60
CA GLY A 95 -5.60 -17.36 14.60
C GLY A 95 -6.21 -16.01 14.26
N GLY A 96 -7.43 -16.02 13.74
CA GLY A 96 -8.15 -14.87 13.21
C GLY A 96 -8.38 -13.67 14.13
N TYR A 97 -7.73 -13.61 15.28
CA TYR A 97 -7.85 -12.50 16.23
C TYR A 97 -7.62 -11.12 15.58
N ASN A 98 -6.74 -11.05 14.60
CA ASN A 98 -6.35 -9.80 13.94
C ASN A 98 -6.96 -9.59 12.56
N THR A 99 -7.77 -10.51 12.05
CA THR A 99 -8.28 -10.41 10.66
C THR A 99 -9.16 -9.19 10.45
N ALA A 100 -9.91 -8.76 11.46
CA ALA A 100 -10.69 -7.53 11.40
C ALA A 100 -9.84 -6.25 11.20
N TRP A 101 -8.55 -6.32 11.50
CA TRP A 101 -7.60 -5.20 11.37
C TRP A 101 -6.69 -5.35 10.14
N MET A 102 -6.74 -6.50 9.46
CA MET A 102 -5.90 -6.75 8.30
C MET A 102 -6.55 -6.19 7.05
N ASP A 103 -5.74 -5.54 6.24
CA ASP A 103 -6.12 -5.02 4.93
C ASP A 103 -5.04 -5.45 3.91
N PRO A 104 -4.96 -6.74 3.57
CA PRO A 104 -3.98 -7.24 2.61
C PRO A 104 -4.28 -6.83 1.18
N GLY A 105 -5.44 -6.21 0.93
CA GLY A 105 -5.97 -5.96 -0.39
C GLY A 105 -6.78 -7.13 -0.94
N GLU A 106 -7.63 -6.83 -1.90
CA GLU A 106 -8.56 -7.79 -2.50
C GLU A 106 -8.15 -8.23 -3.91
N GLU A 107 -7.27 -7.46 -4.56
CA GLU A 107 -6.88 -7.67 -5.95
C GLU A 107 -5.37 -7.58 -6.18
N LEU A 108 -4.93 -8.12 -7.31
CA LEU A 108 -3.58 -7.89 -7.79
C LEU A 108 -3.43 -6.44 -8.28
N PHE A 109 -2.29 -5.85 -8.02
CA PHE A 109 -1.94 -4.51 -8.50
C PHE A 109 -2.04 -4.42 -10.03
N GLN A 110 -2.72 -3.39 -10.51
CA GLN A 110 -2.90 -3.14 -11.94
C GLN A 110 -2.02 -1.97 -12.39
N LEU A 111 -1.27 -2.17 -13.47
CA LEU A 111 -0.45 -1.13 -14.09
C LEU A 111 -0.69 -1.15 -15.60
N PHE A 112 -1.11 0.01 -16.15
CA PHE A 112 -1.45 0.17 -17.56
C PHE A 112 -2.47 -0.88 -18.08
N GLY A 113 -3.47 -1.18 -17.24
CA GLY A 113 -4.52 -2.15 -17.58
C GLY A 113 -4.12 -3.62 -17.47
N LYS A 114 -2.93 -3.94 -16.93
CA LYS A 114 -2.45 -5.32 -16.76
C LYS A 114 -2.19 -5.65 -15.30
N TYR A 115 -2.63 -6.81 -14.86
CA TYR A 115 -2.42 -7.29 -13.51
C TYR A 115 -0.99 -7.80 -13.32
N ARG A 116 -0.35 -7.37 -12.23
CA ARG A 116 1.03 -7.70 -11.88
C ARG A 116 1.11 -8.80 -10.84
N THR A 117 1.96 -9.78 -11.08
CA THR A 117 2.17 -10.91 -10.17
C THR A 117 3.30 -10.68 -9.17
N SER A 118 4.08 -9.63 -9.39
CA SER A 118 5.13 -9.16 -8.48
C SER A 118 5.41 -7.69 -8.69
N ILE A 119 5.87 -7.01 -7.64
CA ILE A 119 6.37 -5.64 -7.73
C ILE A 119 7.71 -5.62 -8.46
N ILE A 120 8.55 -6.65 -8.23
CA ILE A 120 9.82 -6.81 -8.96
C ILE A 120 9.53 -7.17 -10.41
N ALA A 121 9.82 -6.24 -11.30
CA ALA A 121 9.75 -6.43 -12.75
C ALA A 121 11.08 -6.95 -13.34
N TYR A 122 12.19 -6.59 -12.73
CA TYR A 122 13.53 -7.03 -13.12
C TYR A 122 14.36 -7.38 -11.88
N PRO A 123 15.07 -8.55 -11.92
CA PRO A 123 15.24 -9.54 -13.00
C PRO A 123 13.94 -10.25 -13.41
N LYS A 124 13.92 -10.82 -14.63
CA LYS A 124 12.72 -11.46 -15.21
C LYS A 124 12.14 -12.60 -14.36
N ASN A 125 12.93 -13.20 -13.47
CA ASN A 125 12.45 -14.21 -12.52
C ASN A 125 11.60 -13.62 -11.40
N GLY A 126 11.51 -12.27 -11.28
CA GLY A 126 10.72 -11.59 -10.26
C GLY A 126 11.23 -11.81 -8.84
N LYS A 127 12.51 -12.04 -8.67
CA LYS A 127 13.15 -12.29 -7.36
C LYS A 127 14.19 -11.23 -7.04
N VAL A 128 14.37 -10.95 -5.74
CA VAL A 128 15.47 -10.10 -5.28
C VAL A 128 16.78 -10.76 -5.65
N PRO A 129 17.71 -10.08 -6.35
CA PRO A 129 19.00 -10.63 -6.73
C PRO A 129 19.97 -10.64 -5.54
N TRP A 130 19.72 -11.51 -4.58
CA TRP A 130 20.53 -11.62 -3.38
C TRP A 130 21.95 -12.08 -3.70
N ASP A 131 22.94 -11.35 -3.22
CA ASP A 131 24.28 -11.87 -3.02
C ASP A 131 24.27 -12.84 -1.83
N ARG A 132 24.08 -14.12 -2.14
CA ARG A 132 23.89 -15.16 -1.12
C ARG A 132 25.09 -15.30 -0.19
N GLU A 133 26.30 -15.09 -0.68
CA GLU A 133 27.51 -15.18 0.13
C GLU A 133 27.55 -14.06 1.17
N LYS A 134 27.35 -12.81 0.73
CA LYS A 134 27.30 -11.66 1.64
C LYS A 134 26.13 -11.74 2.59
N ALA A 135 24.96 -12.12 2.12
CA ALA A 135 23.79 -12.29 2.95
C ALA A 135 24.04 -13.35 4.04
N ASN A 136 24.61 -14.50 3.70
CA ASN A 136 24.93 -15.54 4.68
C ASN A 136 25.95 -15.06 5.72
N LYS A 137 27.00 -14.37 5.31
CA LYS A 137 27.98 -13.77 6.25
C LYS A 137 27.31 -12.79 7.20
N PHE A 138 26.45 -11.91 6.67
CA PHE A 138 25.70 -10.96 7.47
C PHE A 138 24.76 -11.63 8.50
N PHE A 139 23.99 -12.63 8.07
CA PHE A 139 23.07 -13.33 8.98
C PHE A 139 23.83 -14.19 10.00
N GLN A 140 24.97 -14.79 9.64
CA GLN A 140 25.81 -15.50 10.60
C GLN A 140 26.36 -14.56 11.67
N GLN A 141 26.83 -13.38 11.28
CA GLN A 141 27.30 -12.37 12.24
C GLN A 141 26.17 -11.93 13.18
N ARG A 142 25.00 -11.62 12.64
CA ARG A 142 23.84 -11.25 13.46
C ARG A 142 23.39 -12.36 14.43
N ARG A 143 23.54 -13.62 14.05
CA ARG A 143 23.26 -14.76 14.97
C ARG A 143 24.26 -14.80 16.13
N LYS A 144 25.54 -14.56 15.87
CA LYS A 144 26.57 -14.50 16.93
C LYS A 144 26.30 -13.34 17.91
N ASP A 145 25.85 -12.21 17.37
CA ASP A 145 25.57 -11.01 18.17
C ASP A 145 24.20 -11.05 18.87
N ARG A 146 23.41 -12.12 18.64
CA ARG A 146 22.05 -12.20 19.18
C ARG A 146 21.99 -12.18 20.73
N SER A 147 22.95 -12.76 21.40
CA SER A 147 23.07 -12.73 22.88
C SER A 147 23.36 -11.32 23.38
N LYS A 148 24.08 -10.51 22.60
CA LYS A 148 24.46 -9.14 22.91
C LYS A 148 23.43 -8.09 22.49
N ARG A 149 22.30 -8.51 21.93
CA ARG A 149 21.29 -7.62 21.36
C ARG A 149 20.74 -6.59 22.34
N ARG A 150 20.85 -6.84 23.64
CA ARG A 150 20.38 -5.93 24.70
C ARG A 150 21.48 -5.06 25.28
N ASP A 151 22.74 -5.33 24.93
CA ASP A 151 23.90 -4.64 25.51
C ASP A 151 24.08 -3.24 24.90
N HIS A 152 23.65 -3.06 23.62
CA HIS A 152 23.80 -1.80 22.91
C HIS A 152 22.62 -1.51 21.99
N PRO A 153 22.13 -0.24 21.91
CA PRO A 153 20.99 0.13 21.06
C PRO A 153 21.19 -0.22 19.59
N GLU A 154 22.41 -0.09 19.07
CA GLU A 154 22.73 -0.36 17.64
C GLU A 154 22.57 -1.83 17.27
N LEU A 155 22.60 -2.74 18.23
CA LEU A 155 22.39 -4.15 18.01
C LEU A 155 20.89 -4.52 17.93
N ARG A 156 20.00 -3.58 18.26
CA ARG A 156 18.56 -3.74 18.12
C ARG A 156 18.10 -3.46 16.70
N GLY A 157 16.97 -4.07 16.33
CA GLY A 157 16.33 -3.79 15.05
C GLY A 157 15.85 -2.34 14.96
N VAL A 158 15.80 -1.81 13.74
CA VAL A 158 15.34 -0.42 13.49
C VAL A 158 13.90 -0.17 13.96
N GLY A 159 13.03 -1.18 13.94
CA GLY A 159 11.68 -1.09 14.48
C GLY A 159 11.65 -1.00 16.00
N GLU A 160 12.49 -1.78 16.71
CA GLU A 160 12.62 -1.68 18.18
C GLU A 160 13.20 -0.33 18.63
N ARG A 161 13.98 0.30 17.77
CA ARG A 161 14.56 1.63 18.01
C ARG A 161 13.62 2.75 17.60
N CYS A 162 12.42 2.45 17.16
CA CYS A 162 11.44 3.41 16.62
C CYS A 162 11.99 4.32 15.49
N VAL A 163 12.98 3.82 14.74
CA VAL A 163 13.57 4.56 13.61
C VAL A 163 12.68 4.43 12.37
N VAL A 164 12.10 3.24 12.16
CA VAL A 164 11.11 2.97 11.11
C VAL A 164 10.00 2.09 11.66
N GLY A 165 8.86 2.07 10.98
CA GLY A 165 7.76 1.16 11.29
C GLY A 165 8.13 -0.31 11.08
N PHE A 166 7.27 -1.20 11.53
CA PHE A 166 7.46 -2.64 11.35
C PHE A 166 7.36 -3.02 9.87
N GLY A 167 8.24 -3.92 9.46
CA GLY A 167 8.30 -4.41 8.09
C GLY A 167 8.69 -3.32 7.10
N SER A 168 8.02 -3.28 5.97
CA SER A 168 8.29 -2.37 4.86
C SER A 168 7.35 -1.16 4.81
N SER A 169 6.57 -0.91 5.87
CA SER A 169 5.63 0.22 5.91
C SER A 169 6.30 1.59 6.09
N GLY A 170 7.53 1.60 6.56
CA GLY A 170 8.20 2.81 7.06
C GLY A 170 9.02 3.60 6.06
N GLY A 171 8.94 3.34 4.79
CA GLY A 171 9.73 4.19 3.91
C GLY A 171 9.86 3.70 2.49
N PRO A 172 10.46 4.51 1.59
CA PRO A 172 10.49 4.14 0.19
C PRO A 172 11.29 2.83 -0.06
N PRO A 173 10.73 1.86 -0.82
CA PRO A 173 9.34 1.88 -1.26
C PRO A 173 8.37 1.53 -0.13
N MET A 174 7.23 2.22 -0.08
CA MET A 174 6.14 1.91 0.84
C MET A 174 5.44 0.64 0.34
N MET A 175 5.87 -0.49 0.88
CA MET A 175 5.31 -1.80 0.53
C MET A 175 4.00 -2.03 1.29
N ASN A 176 3.08 -2.76 0.67
CA ASN A 176 1.92 -3.24 1.38
C ASN A 176 2.32 -4.21 2.51
N VAL A 177 1.61 -4.10 3.62
CA VAL A 177 1.75 -4.94 4.81
C VAL A 177 0.38 -5.45 5.23
N LEU A 178 0.30 -6.15 6.36
CA LEU A 178 -0.98 -6.68 6.84
C LEU A 178 -2.00 -5.59 7.22
N TYR A 179 -1.53 -4.40 7.62
CA TYR A 179 -2.35 -3.24 8.03
C TYR A 179 -1.57 -1.95 7.88
N ASN A 180 -2.23 -0.79 8.03
CA ASN A 180 -1.65 0.54 7.82
C ASN A 180 -1.27 0.80 6.35
N ASN A 181 -2.09 0.37 5.42
CA ASN A 181 -1.88 0.54 3.98
C ASN A 181 -2.48 1.84 3.43
N HIS A 182 -2.95 2.72 4.30
CA HIS A 182 -3.54 4.00 3.91
C HIS A 182 -2.57 5.15 4.20
N TYR A 183 -2.42 6.04 3.24
CA TYR A 183 -1.52 7.18 3.28
C TYR A 183 -2.27 8.45 2.94
N GLN A 184 -2.19 9.45 3.80
CA GLN A 184 -2.66 10.79 3.47
C GLN A 184 -1.49 11.61 2.94
N ILE A 185 -1.63 12.12 1.71
CA ILE A 185 -0.65 13.03 1.10
C ILE A 185 -1.23 14.43 1.13
N VAL A 186 -0.51 15.34 1.71
CA VAL A 186 -0.82 16.78 1.74
C VAL A 186 0.35 17.51 1.09
N GLN A 187 0.06 18.30 0.06
CA GLN A 187 1.07 19.09 -0.65
C GLN A 187 0.92 20.55 -0.30
N SER A 188 2.05 21.21 -0.05
CA SER A 188 2.17 22.67 0.07
C SER A 188 3.12 23.20 -1.00
N PRO A 189 3.00 24.48 -1.39
CA PRO A 189 3.95 25.13 -2.28
C PRO A 189 5.34 25.17 -1.69
#